data_155d375da06a95f41439b6eaf86cb0e2
#
_entry.id   155d375da06a95f41439b6eaf86cb0e2
#
_cell.length_a   1.000
_cell.length_b   1.000
_cell.length_c   1.000
_cell.angle_alpha   90.00
_cell.angle_beta   90.00
_cell.angle_gamma   90.00
#
_symmetry.space_group_name_H-M   'P 1'
#
loop_
_entity.id
_entity.type
_entity.pdbx_description
1 polymer ?
#
loop_
_entity_poly.entity_id
_entity_poly.type
_entity_poly.pdbx_seq_one_letter_code
_entity_poly.pdbx_strand_id
1 'polypeptide(L)'
;GISQRIAVGERIYSRYGFRDILESRAADILQPDIGNTGGLMEARKIAAMAEAYSVKVQPHICASALSTAVGMHLSATLPNFYIQEHFPYWSRIPGHVDVLEDPIEPRVKNGYLHVLDAPGLGVGLRRNALSNSIFCEISL
;
A
#
# COMPACT_ATOMS: atom_id res chain seq x y z
N GLY A 1 10.74 23.11 -17.80
CA GLY A 1 10.53 21.91 -16.95
C GLY A 1 9.19 22.01 -16.25
N ILE A 2 8.60 20.86 -15.90
CA ILE A 2 7.39 20.78 -15.11
C ILE A 2 7.79 21.06 -13.65
N SER A 3 7.09 21.96 -12.96
CA SER A 3 7.38 22.30 -11.57
C SER A 3 6.67 21.36 -10.56
N GLN A 4 5.77 20.51 -11.04
CA GLN A 4 5.01 19.58 -10.22
C GLN A 4 5.72 18.22 -10.14
N ARG A 5 5.59 17.55 -8.99
CA ARG A 5 6.13 16.22 -8.81
C ARG A 5 5.33 15.17 -9.58
N ILE A 6 6.04 14.23 -10.18
CA ILE A 6 5.46 13.11 -10.91
C ILE A 6 5.47 11.89 -9.99
N ALA A 7 4.30 11.26 -9.81
CA ALA A 7 4.13 10.03 -9.07
C ALA A 7 3.67 8.90 -10.00
N VAL A 8 4.29 7.72 -9.89
CA VAL A 8 3.97 6.54 -10.72
C VAL A 8 4.18 5.24 -9.94
N GLY A 9 3.48 4.15 -10.32
CA GLY A 9 3.87 2.84 -9.81
C GLY A 9 2.75 1.83 -9.58
N GLU A 10 1.48 2.23 -9.54
CA GLU A 10 0.36 1.36 -9.15
C GLU A 10 0.23 0.06 -9.97
N ARG A 11 0.67 0.08 -11.24
CA ARG A 11 0.62 -1.05 -12.16
C ARG A 11 1.98 -1.60 -12.54
N ILE A 12 3.00 -1.31 -11.75
CA ILE A 12 4.36 -1.81 -11.98
C ILE A 12 4.62 -2.99 -11.07
N TYR A 13 5.05 -4.08 -11.66
CA TYR A 13 5.30 -5.34 -10.97
C TYR A 13 6.77 -5.47 -10.62
N SER A 14 7.04 -5.94 -9.42
CA SER A 14 8.36 -6.22 -8.86
C SER A 14 9.37 -5.06 -8.93
N ARG A 15 10.46 -5.17 -8.16
CA ARG A 15 11.55 -4.18 -8.17
C ARG A 15 12.21 -3.99 -9.53
N TYR A 16 12.12 -4.97 -10.41
CA TYR A 16 12.76 -4.88 -11.74
C TYR A 16 12.09 -3.84 -12.64
N GLY A 17 10.76 -3.71 -12.58
CA GLY A 17 10.04 -2.66 -13.30
C GLY A 17 10.31 -1.27 -12.72
N PHE A 18 10.44 -1.16 -11.39
CA PHE A 18 10.78 0.11 -10.75
C PHE A 18 12.22 0.56 -10.99
N ARG A 19 13.15 -0.37 -11.23
CA ARG A 19 14.54 -0.05 -11.58
C ARG A 19 14.59 0.89 -12.78
N ASP A 20 13.91 0.57 -13.85
CA ASP A 20 13.97 1.32 -15.10
C ASP A 20 13.46 2.77 -14.92
N ILE A 21 12.46 2.97 -14.04
CA ILE A 21 11.95 4.30 -13.67
C ILE A 21 13.01 5.09 -12.89
N LEU A 22 13.66 4.44 -11.93
CA LEU A 22 14.70 5.08 -11.11
C LEU A 22 15.92 5.45 -11.92
N GLU A 23 16.39 4.55 -12.78
CA GLU A 23 17.55 4.78 -13.65
C GLU A 23 17.31 5.92 -14.65
N SER A 24 16.10 6.00 -15.21
CA SER A 24 15.70 7.08 -16.12
C SER A 24 15.32 8.38 -15.43
N ARG A 25 15.24 8.39 -14.07
CA ARG A 25 14.79 9.53 -13.26
C ARG A 25 13.42 10.06 -13.72
N ALA A 26 12.51 9.15 -14.09
CA ALA A 26 11.21 9.50 -14.66
C ALA A 26 10.15 9.88 -13.63
N ALA A 27 10.42 9.70 -12.33
CA ALA A 27 9.46 10.00 -11.26
C ALA A 27 10.15 10.58 -10.02
N ASP A 28 9.39 11.43 -9.30
CA ASP A 28 9.78 12.00 -8.01
C ASP A 28 9.24 11.16 -6.83
N ILE A 29 8.15 10.42 -7.08
CA ILE A 29 7.46 9.60 -6.08
C ILE A 29 7.13 8.25 -6.72
N LEU A 30 7.46 7.15 -6.06
CA LEU A 30 7.00 5.82 -6.43
C LEU A 30 5.76 5.44 -5.63
N GLN A 31 4.79 4.82 -6.32
CA GLN A 31 3.52 4.36 -5.75
C GLN A 31 3.36 2.84 -5.92
N PRO A 32 4.22 2.02 -5.28
CA PRO A 32 4.08 0.57 -5.36
C PRO A 32 2.78 0.13 -4.67
N ASP A 33 1.96 -0.64 -5.39
CA ASP A 33 0.85 -1.36 -4.80
C ASP A 33 1.34 -2.68 -4.22
N ILE A 34 1.13 -2.91 -2.93
CA ILE A 34 1.67 -4.09 -2.23
C ILE A 34 1.11 -5.39 -2.80
N GLY A 35 -0.16 -5.40 -3.21
CA GLY A 35 -0.80 -6.55 -3.83
C GLY A 35 -0.24 -6.86 -5.22
N ASN A 36 0.09 -5.83 -6.00
CA ASN A 36 0.57 -5.96 -7.37
C ASN A 36 2.09 -6.16 -7.46
N THR A 37 2.88 -5.52 -6.61
CA THR A 37 4.34 -5.57 -6.70
C THR A 37 4.96 -6.91 -6.30
N GLY A 38 4.22 -7.78 -5.61
CA GLY A 38 4.72 -9.05 -5.10
C GLY A 38 4.81 -9.12 -3.57
N GLY A 39 3.99 -8.32 -2.88
CA GLY A 39 3.83 -8.34 -1.44
C GLY A 39 4.72 -7.37 -0.67
N LEU A 40 4.56 -7.40 0.65
CA LEU A 40 5.20 -6.46 1.59
C LEU A 40 6.73 -6.42 1.46
N MET A 41 7.37 -7.58 1.33
CA MET A 41 8.83 -7.66 1.24
C MET A 41 9.35 -7.07 -0.06
N GLU A 42 8.63 -7.24 -1.17
CA GLU A 42 9.02 -6.67 -2.45
C GLU A 42 8.81 -5.14 -2.44
N ALA A 43 7.69 -4.65 -1.91
CA ALA A 43 7.43 -3.23 -1.75
C ALA A 43 8.51 -2.53 -0.90
N ARG A 44 8.98 -3.18 0.17
CA ARG A 44 10.09 -2.67 0.99
C ARG A 44 11.41 -2.59 0.23
N LYS A 45 11.73 -3.58 -0.63
CA LYS A 45 12.93 -3.55 -1.49
C LYS A 45 12.83 -2.41 -2.51
N ILE A 46 11.65 -2.19 -3.10
CA ILE A 46 11.39 -1.06 -4.01
C ILE A 46 11.64 0.27 -3.28
N ALA A 47 11.14 0.41 -2.06
CA ALA A 47 11.35 1.60 -1.26
C ALA A 47 12.83 1.84 -0.91
N ALA A 48 13.59 0.79 -0.59
CA ALA A 48 15.03 0.90 -0.34
C ALA A 48 15.81 1.30 -1.62
N MET A 49 15.41 0.78 -2.79
CA MET A 49 15.97 1.24 -4.06
C MET A 49 15.67 2.72 -4.30
N ALA A 50 14.41 3.15 -4.11
CA ALA A 50 13.99 4.54 -4.25
C ALA A 50 14.77 5.48 -3.33
N GLU A 51 15.06 5.06 -2.10
CA GLU A 51 15.86 5.80 -1.14
C GLU A 51 17.26 6.12 -1.67
N ALA A 52 17.93 5.14 -2.29
CA ALA A 52 19.24 5.33 -2.89
C ALA A 52 19.25 6.35 -4.04
N TYR A 53 18.10 6.58 -4.69
CA TYR A 53 17.93 7.60 -5.73
C TYR A 53 17.34 8.92 -5.19
N SER A 54 17.15 9.05 -3.87
CA SER A 54 16.48 10.19 -3.22
C SER A 54 15.02 10.39 -3.68
N VAL A 55 14.37 9.32 -4.12
CA VAL A 55 12.97 9.28 -4.56
C VAL A 55 12.08 8.92 -3.37
N LYS A 56 10.96 9.62 -3.23
CA LYS A 56 9.97 9.38 -2.18
C LYS A 56 9.07 8.20 -2.51
N VAL A 57 8.45 7.62 -1.47
CA VAL A 57 7.50 6.52 -1.63
C VAL A 57 6.17 6.87 -0.99
N GLN A 58 5.11 6.61 -1.74
CA GLN A 58 3.72 6.72 -1.35
C GLN A 58 3.04 5.41 -1.78
N PRO A 59 2.87 4.40 -0.93
CA PRO A 59 2.22 3.15 -1.32
C PRO A 59 0.82 3.40 -1.88
N HIS A 60 0.51 2.77 -3.03
CA HIS A 60 -0.82 2.80 -3.62
C HIS A 60 -1.79 1.95 -2.79
N ILE A 61 -2.96 2.51 -2.44
CA ILE A 61 -3.97 1.87 -1.61
C ILE A 61 -5.35 1.99 -2.26
N CYS A 62 -5.80 0.95 -2.93
CA CYS A 62 -7.09 0.96 -3.62
C CYS A 62 -7.89 -0.35 -3.52
N ALA A 63 -7.35 -1.42 -2.92
CA ALA A 63 -7.99 -2.74 -2.93
C ALA A 63 -9.04 -2.91 -1.82
N SER A 64 -8.63 -2.95 -0.57
CA SER A 64 -9.52 -3.17 0.58
C SER A 64 -8.94 -2.56 1.85
N ALA A 65 -9.72 -2.54 2.93
CA ALA A 65 -9.25 -2.11 4.24
C ALA A 65 -8.04 -2.92 4.76
N LEU A 66 -7.87 -4.15 4.30
CA LEU A 66 -6.65 -4.93 4.59
C LEU A 66 -5.42 -4.30 3.92
N SER A 67 -5.54 -3.81 2.68
CA SER A 67 -4.45 -3.10 2.00
C SER A 67 -4.09 -1.82 2.73
N THR A 68 -5.06 -1.09 3.27
CA THR A 68 -4.83 0.08 4.13
C THR A 68 -4.00 -0.29 5.35
N ALA A 69 -4.37 -1.37 6.05
CA ALA A 69 -3.64 -1.85 7.22
C ALA A 69 -2.18 -2.20 6.88
N VAL A 70 -1.96 -2.98 5.82
CA VAL A 70 -0.60 -3.37 5.39
C VAL A 70 0.20 -2.16 4.93
N GLY A 71 -0.41 -1.27 4.13
CA GLY A 71 0.24 -0.06 3.63
C GLY A 71 0.66 0.89 4.74
N MET A 72 -0.15 1.04 5.77
CA MET A 72 0.14 1.87 6.94
C MET A 72 1.37 1.34 7.70
N HIS A 73 1.45 0.03 7.94
CA HIS A 73 2.61 -0.58 8.59
C HIS A 73 3.87 -0.47 7.73
N LEU A 74 3.77 -0.68 6.42
CA LEU A 74 4.88 -0.43 5.51
C LEU A 74 5.36 1.00 5.62
N SER A 75 4.45 1.97 5.46
CA SER A 75 4.75 3.42 5.49
C SER A 75 5.47 3.85 6.76
N ALA A 76 5.09 3.30 7.90
CA ALA A 76 5.73 3.58 9.20
C ALA A 76 7.19 3.11 9.29
N THR A 77 7.63 2.22 8.39
CA THR A 77 9.01 1.68 8.37
C THR A 77 9.91 2.33 7.32
N LEU A 78 9.36 3.23 6.48
CA LEU A 78 10.08 3.80 5.34
C LEU A 78 10.70 5.17 5.69
N PRO A 79 12.02 5.33 5.63
CA PRO A 79 12.66 6.63 5.88
C PRO A 79 12.38 7.64 4.75
N ASN A 80 12.07 7.18 3.56
CA ASN A 80 11.70 7.98 2.40
C ASN A 80 10.18 8.06 2.16
N PHE A 81 9.36 7.73 3.16
CA PHE A 81 7.90 7.90 3.12
C PHE A 81 7.52 9.35 2.82
N TYR A 82 6.49 9.55 1.99
CA TYR A 82 5.99 10.86 1.62
C TYR A 82 4.62 11.15 2.25
N ILE A 83 3.61 10.37 1.89
CA ILE A 83 2.24 10.49 2.38
C ILE A 83 1.53 9.15 2.23
N GLN A 84 0.52 8.90 3.07
CA GLN A 84 -0.34 7.72 2.95
C GLN A 84 -1.50 8.02 2.01
N GLU A 85 -1.67 7.19 0.98
CA GLU A 85 -2.90 7.21 0.20
C GLU A 85 -4.06 6.69 1.05
N HIS A 86 -5.20 7.35 0.93
CA HIS A 86 -6.43 6.98 1.61
C HIS A 86 -7.57 6.96 0.60
N PHE A 87 -8.26 5.82 0.49
CA PHE A 87 -9.39 5.70 -0.43
C PHE A 87 -10.65 6.36 0.15
N PRO A 88 -11.09 7.52 -0.37
CA PRO A 88 -12.12 8.34 0.27
C PRO A 88 -13.53 7.76 0.13
N TYR A 89 -13.74 6.84 -0.80
CA TYR A 89 -15.06 6.25 -1.09
C TYR A 89 -15.27 4.88 -0.44
N TRP A 90 -14.45 4.51 0.55
CA TRP A 90 -14.47 3.22 1.23
C TRP A 90 -15.89 2.81 1.72
N SER A 91 -16.70 3.77 2.19
CA SER A 91 -18.06 3.51 2.71
C SER A 91 -19.10 3.24 1.60
N ARG A 92 -18.76 3.53 0.34
CA ARG A 92 -19.67 3.37 -0.81
C ARG A 92 -19.37 2.12 -1.64
N ILE A 93 -18.26 1.46 -1.38
CA ILE A 93 -17.82 0.28 -2.15
C ILE A 93 -18.11 -0.96 -1.31
N PRO A 94 -19.07 -1.81 -1.73
CA PRO A 94 -19.33 -3.08 -1.06
C PRO A 94 -18.06 -3.94 -1.02
N GLY A 95 -17.80 -4.56 0.13
CA GLY A 95 -16.63 -5.43 0.31
C GLY A 95 -15.33 -4.71 0.66
N HIS A 96 -15.23 -3.38 0.52
CA HIS A 96 -13.98 -2.68 0.83
C HIS A 96 -13.63 -2.77 2.32
N VAL A 97 -14.51 -2.35 3.21
CA VAL A 97 -14.30 -2.41 4.67
C VAL A 97 -14.84 -3.69 5.30
N ASP A 98 -15.70 -4.41 4.60
CA ASP A 98 -16.41 -5.58 5.14
C ASP A 98 -15.50 -6.79 5.40
N VAL A 99 -14.28 -6.77 4.89
CA VAL A 99 -13.28 -7.82 5.12
C VAL A 99 -12.69 -7.77 6.54
N LEU A 100 -12.78 -6.63 7.23
CA LEU A 100 -12.24 -6.44 8.56
C LEU A 100 -13.34 -6.33 9.63
N GLU A 101 -13.04 -6.82 10.84
CA GLU A 101 -13.91 -6.64 12.01
C GLU A 101 -14.02 -5.18 12.41
N ASP A 102 -12.90 -4.46 12.33
CA ASP A 102 -12.80 -3.05 12.73
C ASP A 102 -11.89 -2.31 11.72
N PRO A 103 -12.46 -1.77 10.62
CA PRO A 103 -11.70 -1.12 9.57
C PRO A 103 -11.01 0.16 10.03
N ILE A 104 -9.92 0.51 9.35
CA ILE A 104 -9.04 1.63 9.71
C ILE A 104 -9.52 2.94 9.09
N GLU A 105 -10.13 2.90 7.92
CA GLU A 105 -10.53 4.07 7.15
C GLU A 105 -11.35 5.11 7.95
N PRO A 106 -12.32 4.69 8.80
CA PRO A 106 -13.07 5.63 9.63
C PRO A 106 -12.25 6.31 10.72
N ARG A 107 -11.03 5.82 10.99
CA ARG A 107 -10.20 6.30 12.10
C ARG A 107 -9.34 7.51 11.75
N VAL A 108 -9.45 8.05 10.55
CA VAL A 108 -8.75 9.29 10.15
C VAL A 108 -9.20 10.43 11.06
N LYS A 109 -8.23 11.07 11.75
CA LYS A 109 -8.46 12.25 12.58
C LYS A 109 -7.50 13.34 12.18
N ASN A 110 -8.04 14.52 11.87
CA ASN A 110 -7.24 15.70 11.50
C ASN A 110 -6.23 15.41 10.36
N GLY A 111 -6.59 14.54 9.41
CA GLY A 111 -5.71 14.16 8.30
C GLY A 111 -4.66 13.10 8.65
N TYR A 112 -4.72 12.46 9.81
CA TYR A 112 -3.79 11.44 10.25
C TYR A 112 -4.45 10.10 10.50
N LEU A 113 -3.73 9.03 10.18
CA LEU A 113 -4.00 7.66 10.64
C LEU A 113 -2.91 7.27 11.64
N HIS A 114 -3.31 6.75 12.79
CA HIS A 114 -2.39 6.24 13.78
C HIS A 114 -2.09 4.76 13.49
N VAL A 115 -0.80 4.41 13.49
CA VAL A 115 -0.37 3.00 13.40
C VAL A 115 -0.90 2.26 14.62
N LEU A 116 -1.47 1.08 14.39
CA LEU A 116 -2.06 0.28 15.45
C LEU A 116 -0.95 -0.43 16.25
N ASP A 117 -0.98 -0.25 17.56
CA ASP A 117 -0.08 -0.94 18.50
C ASP A 117 -0.77 -2.22 19.01
N ALA A 118 -0.87 -3.22 18.12
CA ALA A 118 -1.45 -4.51 18.41
C ALA A 118 -0.74 -5.61 17.61
N PRO A 119 -0.82 -6.89 18.02
CA PRO A 119 -0.16 -7.99 17.32
C PRO A 119 -0.54 -8.07 15.83
N GLY A 120 0.42 -8.44 15.00
CA GLY A 120 0.24 -8.55 13.54
C GLY A 120 -0.02 -7.19 12.89
N LEU A 121 -1.08 -7.09 12.10
CA LEU A 121 -1.52 -5.83 11.47
C LEU A 121 -2.44 -5.00 12.36
N GLY A 122 -2.75 -5.47 13.57
CA GLY A 122 -3.67 -4.79 14.48
C GLY A 122 -5.13 -4.83 14.02
N VAL A 123 -5.48 -5.68 13.07
CA VAL A 123 -6.84 -5.86 12.53
C VAL A 123 -7.20 -7.33 12.44
N GLY A 124 -8.49 -7.66 12.66
CA GLY A 124 -9.04 -9.00 12.49
C GLY A 124 -9.81 -9.14 11.19
N LEU A 125 -9.66 -10.28 10.52
CA LEU A 125 -10.52 -10.63 9.38
C LEU A 125 -11.88 -11.08 9.90
N ARG A 126 -12.97 -10.61 9.29
CA ARG A 126 -14.29 -11.14 9.57
C ARG A 126 -14.37 -12.62 9.20
N ARG A 127 -14.98 -13.44 10.06
CA ARG A 127 -15.07 -14.90 9.89
C ARG A 127 -15.55 -15.32 8.50
N ASN A 128 -16.48 -14.58 7.91
CA ASN A 128 -17.09 -14.88 6.60
C ASN A 128 -16.56 -13.98 5.48
N ALA A 129 -15.48 -13.23 5.71
CA ALA A 129 -14.96 -12.29 4.71
C ALA A 129 -14.59 -12.98 3.38
N LEU A 130 -14.17 -14.24 3.44
CA LEU A 130 -13.73 -15.01 2.28
C LEU A 130 -14.75 -16.08 1.83
N SER A 131 -15.93 -16.14 2.44
CA SER A 131 -16.91 -17.21 2.16
C SER A 131 -17.40 -17.28 0.70
N ASN A 132 -17.38 -16.14 0.01
CA ASN A 132 -17.77 -16.02 -1.39
C ASN A 132 -16.56 -15.84 -2.33
N SER A 133 -15.35 -16.04 -1.83
CA SER A 133 -14.13 -15.90 -2.62
C SER A 133 -13.83 -17.19 -3.36
N ILE A 134 -13.24 -17.07 -4.56
CA ILE A 134 -12.66 -18.22 -5.26
C ILE A 134 -11.42 -18.64 -4.49
N PHE A 135 -11.42 -19.87 -3.99
CA PHE A 135 -10.29 -20.47 -3.29
C PHE A 135 -9.52 -21.40 -4.22
N CYS A 136 -8.22 -21.26 -4.27
CA CYS A 136 -7.32 -22.18 -4.96
C CYS A 136 -6.17 -22.53 -4.02
N GLU A 137 -6.04 -23.81 -3.68
CA GLU A 137 -4.90 -24.33 -2.93
C GLU A 137 -3.78 -24.72 -3.89
N ILE A 138 -2.62 -24.15 -3.69
CA ILE A 138 -1.41 -24.51 -4.44
C ILE A 138 -0.51 -25.28 -3.48
N SER A 139 -0.40 -26.59 -3.70
CA SER A 139 0.57 -27.46 -3.02
C SER A 139 1.89 -27.47 -3.81
N LEU A 140 3.01 -27.31 -3.12
CA LEU A 140 4.35 -27.47 -3.67
C LEU A 140 4.78 -28.94 -3.61
#